data_07f64823626395d9a138aea3212c5b0b
#
_entry.id   07f64823626395d9a138aea3212c5b0b
#
_cell.length_a   1.000
_cell.length_b   1.000
_cell.length_c   1.000
_cell.angle_alpha   90.00
_cell.angle_beta   90.00
_cell.angle_gamma   90.00
#
_symmetry.space_group_name_H-M   'P 1'
#
loop_
_entity.id
_entity.type
_entity.pdbx_description
1 polymer ?
#
loop_
_entity_poly.entity_id
_entity_poly.type
_entity_poly.pdbx_seq_one_letter_code
_entity_poly.pdbx_strand_id
1 'polypeptide(L)'
;TAIILVGLSYGDNYYLKFGIDLLKKLLNFSLDGTNFPRSRNLRQLVFYLKYLIVIRELLKESQTNIPDFLDETIFYLGKSYNLLCANKKNGLLFNGNFEISNEEFDDYLNFNKYKFTEDANENGGYVVLNNKKSFLAVDIGKAPEKKFSKDYQAGLLSFEFGFSGEKIITNSGYFQDYKHQLNIISKSSATHSTLVINNTSSVSFERNKYGHMLVSKSFKILNKEVKSEKKLWYIRASHDAYTKSNGVIHERELKYFNDDFVLKGCDKLVKTKNFKPSTFEIRFHLLPEINLTKLLNNESILIENRNSGWKFTCKNHKIDIETGLYFGMKNKFLENKNILITGLTNDNEQNVFWEISKI
;
A
#
# COMPACT_ATOMS: atom_id res chain seq x y z
N THR A 1 17.61 20.44 -3.87
CA THR A 1 18.48 20.13 -5.03
C THR A 1 18.93 21.41 -5.72
N ALA A 2 18.01 22.26 -6.24
CA ALA A 2 18.37 23.44 -7.05
C ALA A 2 19.37 24.40 -6.33
N ILE A 3 19.14 24.74 -5.05
CA ILE A 3 20.03 25.64 -4.31
C ILE A 3 21.43 25.04 -4.16
N ILE A 4 21.54 23.73 -3.90
CA ILE A 4 22.84 23.04 -3.81
C ILE A 4 23.54 23.08 -5.17
N LEU A 5 22.80 22.81 -6.25
CA LEU A 5 23.34 22.87 -7.61
C LEU A 5 23.87 24.27 -7.95
N VAL A 6 23.15 25.33 -7.60
CA VAL A 6 23.61 26.72 -7.77
C VAL A 6 24.90 26.97 -6.99
N GLY A 7 24.96 26.57 -5.70
CA GLY A 7 26.17 26.70 -4.88
C GLY A 7 27.39 26.01 -5.50
N LEU A 8 27.20 24.78 -6.03
CA LEU A 8 28.27 24.03 -6.70
C LEU A 8 28.67 24.66 -8.04
N SER A 9 27.70 25.04 -8.89
CA SER A 9 27.95 25.56 -10.23
C SER A 9 28.66 26.91 -10.24
N TYR A 10 28.40 27.76 -9.26
CA TYR A 10 29.00 29.08 -9.16
C TYR A 10 30.12 29.18 -8.10
N GLY A 11 30.48 28.05 -7.45
CA GLY A 11 31.47 28.03 -6.39
C GLY A 11 31.07 28.84 -5.14
N ASP A 12 29.76 29.04 -4.91
CA ASP A 12 29.24 29.85 -3.83
C ASP A 12 28.98 28.99 -2.57
N ASN A 13 29.92 29.07 -1.63
CA ASN A 13 29.87 28.32 -0.38
C ASN A 13 28.68 28.69 0.50
N TYR A 14 28.13 29.91 0.41
CA TYR A 14 26.96 30.32 1.19
C TYR A 14 25.72 29.56 0.73
N TYR A 15 25.43 29.56 -0.58
CA TYR A 15 24.29 28.82 -1.13
C TYR A 15 24.46 27.32 -0.97
N LEU A 16 25.67 26.77 -1.11
CA LEU A 16 25.94 25.37 -0.85
C LEU A 16 25.59 24.96 0.58
N LYS A 17 26.16 25.67 1.57
CA LYS A 17 25.90 25.41 2.99
C LYS A 17 24.43 25.59 3.33
N PHE A 18 23.82 26.69 2.90
CA PHE A 18 22.41 26.95 3.11
C PHE A 18 21.52 25.84 2.54
N GLY A 19 21.83 25.36 1.31
CA GLY A 19 21.10 24.27 0.66
C GLY A 19 21.20 22.96 1.40
N ILE A 20 22.37 22.58 1.92
CA ILE A 20 22.61 21.38 2.73
C ILE A 20 21.87 21.47 4.07
N ASP A 21 21.94 22.59 4.77
CA ASP A 21 21.25 22.80 6.04
C ASP A 21 19.72 22.74 5.87
N LEU A 22 19.21 23.36 4.80
CA LEU A 22 17.79 23.31 4.46
C LEU A 22 17.35 21.87 4.12
N LEU A 23 18.15 21.12 3.35
CA LEU A 23 17.87 19.72 3.04
C LEU A 23 17.75 18.90 4.31
N LYS A 24 18.71 19.03 5.25
CA LYS A 24 18.68 18.32 6.54
C LYS A 24 17.41 18.62 7.34
N LYS A 25 17.00 19.90 7.40
CA LYS A 25 15.75 20.32 8.07
C LYS A 25 14.51 19.70 7.41
N LEU A 26 14.46 19.69 6.07
CA LEU A 26 13.34 19.13 5.33
C LEU A 26 13.23 17.62 5.51
N LEU A 27 14.35 16.87 5.52
CA LEU A 27 14.36 15.43 5.76
C LEU A 27 13.89 15.12 7.18
N ASN A 28 14.40 15.79 8.20
CA ASN A 28 13.96 15.63 9.60
C ASN A 28 12.46 15.91 9.79
N PHE A 29 11.89 16.84 9.01
CA PHE A 29 10.46 17.13 9.03
C PHE A 29 9.63 16.06 8.30
N SER A 30 10.11 15.57 7.15
CA SER A 30 9.33 14.74 6.23
C SER A 30 9.47 13.24 6.44
N LEU A 31 10.56 12.81 7.07
CA LEU A 31 10.86 11.41 7.36
C LEU A 31 10.64 11.11 8.85
N ASP A 32 10.29 9.88 9.15
CA ASP A 32 10.19 9.37 10.54
C ASP A 32 11.55 8.89 11.08
N GLY A 33 11.57 8.34 12.28
CA GLY A 33 12.79 7.83 12.92
C GLY A 33 13.42 6.60 12.22
N THR A 34 12.75 6.02 11.23
CA THR A 34 13.27 4.93 10.39
C THR A 34 13.68 5.41 8.99
N ASN A 35 13.73 6.71 8.78
CA ASN A 35 13.93 7.36 7.49
C ASN A 35 12.85 7.00 6.44
N PHE A 36 11.63 6.67 6.87
CA PHE A 36 10.51 6.45 5.97
C PHE A 36 9.65 7.73 5.85
N PRO A 37 9.03 8.03 4.67
CA PRO A 37 8.15 9.19 4.55
C PRO A 37 6.99 9.15 5.55
N ARG A 38 6.84 10.18 6.39
CA ARG A 38 5.75 10.31 7.38
C ARG A 38 4.36 10.25 6.75
N SER A 39 4.26 10.58 5.46
CA SER A 39 3.03 10.45 4.68
C SER A 39 2.64 9.01 4.34
N ARG A 40 3.55 8.06 4.46
CA ARG A 40 3.47 6.67 3.97
C ARG A 40 3.20 6.57 2.46
N ASN A 41 3.47 7.62 1.69
CA ASN A 41 3.26 7.65 0.25
C ASN A 41 4.46 7.07 -0.49
N LEU A 42 4.25 5.98 -1.25
CA LEU A 42 5.32 5.29 -1.98
C LEU A 42 5.95 6.14 -3.09
N ARG A 43 5.19 7.05 -3.70
CA ARG A 43 5.75 7.99 -4.69
C ARG A 43 6.71 8.99 -4.05
N GLN A 44 6.42 9.43 -2.81
CA GLN A 44 7.33 10.31 -2.08
C GLN A 44 8.61 9.58 -1.69
N LEU A 45 8.53 8.29 -1.35
CA LEU A 45 9.72 7.46 -1.11
C LEU A 45 10.66 7.50 -2.34
N VAL A 46 10.12 7.18 -3.52
CA VAL A 46 10.88 7.20 -4.78
C VAL A 46 11.41 8.60 -5.10
N PHE A 47 10.57 9.63 -4.92
CA PHE A 47 10.95 11.02 -5.15
C PHE A 47 12.13 11.45 -4.27
N TYR A 48 12.08 11.19 -2.97
CA TYR A 48 13.18 11.53 -2.07
C TYR A 48 14.46 10.79 -2.46
N LEU A 49 14.39 9.49 -2.66
CA LEU A 49 15.56 8.70 -3.03
C LEU A 49 16.21 9.21 -4.32
N LYS A 50 15.42 9.46 -5.38
CA LYS A 50 15.93 10.01 -6.65
C LYS A 50 16.71 11.31 -6.44
N TYR A 51 16.12 12.29 -5.78
CA TYR A 51 16.75 13.59 -5.62
C TYR A 51 17.93 13.60 -4.64
N LEU A 52 17.92 12.73 -3.62
CA LEU A 52 19.06 12.59 -2.72
C LEU A 52 20.26 11.96 -3.40
N ILE A 53 20.03 10.95 -4.24
CA ILE A 53 21.10 10.36 -5.08
C ILE A 53 21.67 11.40 -6.04
N VAL A 54 20.82 12.20 -6.73
CA VAL A 54 21.30 13.29 -7.60
C VAL A 54 22.17 14.27 -6.81
N ILE A 55 21.76 14.71 -5.62
CA ILE A 55 22.57 15.59 -4.77
C ILE A 55 23.91 14.95 -4.44
N ARG A 56 23.90 13.67 -4.04
CA ARG A 56 25.10 12.92 -3.67
C ARG A 56 26.09 12.83 -4.83
N GLU A 57 25.62 12.49 -6.02
CA GLU A 57 26.51 12.40 -7.20
C GLU A 57 27.05 13.78 -7.60
N LEU A 58 26.26 14.87 -7.53
CA LEU A 58 26.75 16.23 -7.78
C LEU A 58 27.84 16.64 -6.77
N LEU A 59 27.69 16.33 -5.49
CA LEU A 59 28.70 16.60 -4.46
C LEU A 59 29.99 15.79 -4.73
N LYS A 60 29.85 14.54 -5.13
CA LYS A 60 30.97 13.65 -5.47
C LYS A 60 31.73 14.17 -6.70
N GLU A 61 31.03 14.50 -7.79
CA GLU A 61 31.64 15.02 -9.02
C GLU A 61 32.38 16.35 -8.80
N SER A 62 31.83 17.22 -7.94
CA SER A 62 32.47 18.47 -7.54
C SER A 62 33.56 18.32 -6.49
N GLN A 63 33.92 17.10 -6.10
CA GLN A 63 34.88 16.78 -5.03
C GLN A 63 34.57 17.48 -3.69
N THR A 64 33.30 17.73 -3.46
CA THR A 64 32.79 18.34 -2.22
C THR A 64 32.46 17.22 -1.21
N ASN A 65 32.70 17.50 0.09
CA ASN A 65 32.40 16.55 1.15
C ASN A 65 30.93 16.17 1.16
N ILE A 66 30.63 14.87 1.19
CA ILE A 66 29.28 14.32 1.28
C ILE A 66 28.91 14.23 2.76
N PRO A 67 27.84 14.90 3.23
CA PRO A 67 27.44 14.81 4.64
C PRO A 67 26.94 13.40 5.00
N ASP A 68 27.34 12.88 6.16
CA ASP A 68 26.97 11.54 6.64
C ASP A 68 25.45 11.29 6.65
N PHE A 69 24.65 12.30 7.06
CA PHE A 69 23.19 12.16 7.08
C PHE A 69 22.60 11.88 5.69
N LEU A 70 23.26 12.34 4.60
CA LEU A 70 22.79 12.13 3.24
C LEU A 70 22.99 10.65 2.84
N ASP A 71 24.16 10.10 3.08
CA ASP A 71 24.47 8.68 2.81
C ASP A 71 23.58 7.76 3.66
N GLU A 72 23.41 8.08 4.95
CA GLU A 72 22.53 7.34 5.85
C GLU A 72 21.07 7.36 5.36
N THR A 73 20.54 8.54 5.00
CA THR A 73 19.16 8.65 4.50
C THR A 73 18.97 7.90 3.17
N ILE A 74 19.93 8.00 2.24
CA ILE A 74 19.90 7.25 0.97
C ILE A 74 19.88 5.75 1.24
N PHE A 75 20.68 5.26 2.17
CA PHE A 75 20.75 3.84 2.53
C PHE A 75 19.40 3.31 3.02
N TYR A 76 18.75 3.97 3.99
CA TYR A 76 17.46 3.53 4.52
C TYR A 76 16.29 3.70 3.53
N LEU A 77 16.26 4.80 2.79
CA LEU A 77 15.27 4.97 1.72
C LEU A 77 15.50 3.94 0.60
N GLY A 78 16.74 3.62 0.28
CA GLY A 78 17.08 2.61 -0.71
C GLY A 78 16.61 1.21 -0.31
N LYS A 79 16.78 0.82 0.95
CA LYS A 79 16.22 -0.44 1.49
C LYS A 79 14.70 -0.47 1.36
N SER A 80 14.04 0.63 1.76
CA SER A 80 12.58 0.76 1.62
C SER A 80 12.14 0.69 0.16
N TYR A 81 12.88 1.31 -0.76
CA TYR A 81 12.65 1.25 -2.19
C TYR A 81 12.76 -0.18 -2.72
N ASN A 82 13.83 -0.90 -2.35
CA ASN A 82 14.03 -2.28 -2.76
C ASN A 82 12.88 -3.19 -2.34
N LEU A 83 12.41 -3.05 -1.09
CA LEU A 83 11.29 -3.83 -0.59
C LEU A 83 9.96 -3.50 -1.30
N LEU A 84 9.66 -2.21 -1.49
CA LEU A 84 8.32 -1.74 -1.82
C LEU A 84 8.12 -1.37 -3.30
N CYS A 85 9.18 -0.98 -4.01
CA CYS A 85 9.08 -0.35 -5.33
C CYS A 85 9.90 -1.03 -6.42
N ALA A 86 11.09 -1.54 -6.10
CA ALA A 86 11.99 -2.13 -7.09
C ALA A 86 11.40 -3.37 -7.77
N ASN A 87 11.69 -3.55 -9.05
CA ASN A 87 11.30 -4.72 -9.85
C ASN A 87 9.80 -5.09 -9.80
N LYS A 88 8.92 -4.13 -9.48
CA LYS A 88 7.47 -4.30 -9.48
C LYS A 88 6.86 -3.60 -10.69
N LYS A 89 6.49 -4.39 -11.70
CA LYS A 89 6.03 -3.92 -13.01
C LYS A 89 4.96 -2.82 -12.94
N ASN A 90 4.00 -2.91 -12.03
CA ASN A 90 2.89 -1.96 -11.91
C ASN A 90 2.88 -1.24 -10.54
N GLY A 91 3.99 -1.32 -9.77
CA GLY A 91 4.04 -0.77 -8.41
C GLY A 91 2.97 -1.33 -7.46
N LEU A 92 3.08 -1.05 -6.17
CA LEU A 92 2.04 -1.37 -5.18
C LEU A 92 1.07 -0.19 -5.08
N LEU A 93 -0.23 -0.44 -5.15
CA LEU A 93 -1.28 0.59 -5.15
C LEU A 93 -1.77 0.90 -3.74
N PHE A 94 -0.83 1.31 -2.87
CA PHE A 94 -1.09 1.79 -1.52
C PHE A 94 -0.87 3.30 -1.42
N ASN A 95 -1.62 3.94 -0.57
CA ASN A 95 -1.43 5.31 -0.05
C ASN A 95 -0.88 6.33 -1.05
N GLY A 96 -1.75 6.80 -1.91
CA GLY A 96 -1.46 7.86 -2.88
C GLY A 96 -0.68 7.38 -4.10
N ASN A 97 -0.49 6.06 -4.27
CA ASN A 97 0.25 5.51 -5.40
C ASN A 97 -0.69 5.18 -6.58
N PHE A 98 -0.11 5.17 -7.76
CA PHE A 98 -0.69 4.70 -9.03
C PHE A 98 0.39 3.92 -9.79
N GLU A 99 0.06 3.29 -10.89
CA GLU A 99 1.02 2.55 -11.71
C GLU A 99 2.13 3.46 -12.22
N ILE A 100 3.35 3.16 -11.82
CA ILE A 100 4.56 3.82 -12.27
C ILE A 100 5.60 2.74 -12.53
N SER A 101 6.15 2.70 -13.74
CA SER A 101 7.36 1.94 -13.99
C SER A 101 8.55 2.66 -13.33
N ASN A 102 9.32 1.90 -12.58
CA ASN A 102 10.59 2.37 -12.04
C ASN A 102 11.80 1.79 -12.80
N GLU A 103 11.61 1.16 -13.96
CA GLU A 103 12.65 0.49 -14.73
C GLU A 103 13.83 1.42 -15.04
N GLU A 104 13.57 2.63 -15.57
CA GLU A 104 14.62 3.61 -15.83
C GLU A 104 15.40 4.00 -14.56
N PHE A 105 14.73 4.04 -13.42
CA PHE A 105 15.41 4.33 -12.15
C PHE A 105 16.18 3.12 -11.63
N ASP A 106 15.66 1.92 -11.79
CA ASP A 106 16.37 0.69 -11.46
C ASP A 106 17.65 0.56 -12.31
N ASP A 107 17.57 0.87 -13.62
CA ASP A 107 18.73 0.91 -14.52
C ASP A 107 19.75 1.97 -14.10
N TYR A 108 19.30 3.15 -13.71
CA TYR A 108 20.16 4.23 -13.20
C TYR A 108 20.87 3.80 -11.89
N LEU A 109 20.16 3.15 -10.97
CA LEU A 109 20.75 2.62 -9.74
C LEU A 109 21.82 1.55 -10.03
N ASN A 110 21.53 0.65 -10.94
CA ASN A 110 22.44 -0.41 -11.36
C ASN A 110 23.69 0.16 -12.02
N PHE A 111 23.55 1.14 -12.94
CA PHE A 111 24.65 1.82 -13.61
C PHE A 111 25.58 2.50 -12.60
N ASN A 112 25.02 3.19 -11.61
CA ASN A 112 25.79 3.86 -10.56
C ASN A 112 26.18 2.93 -9.39
N LYS A 113 25.96 1.62 -9.53
CA LYS A 113 26.35 0.58 -8.56
C LYS A 113 25.68 0.75 -7.17
N TYR A 114 24.52 1.40 -7.10
CA TYR A 114 23.71 1.41 -5.90
C TYR A 114 23.07 0.03 -5.68
N LYS A 115 23.37 -0.60 -4.56
CA LYS A 115 22.80 -1.89 -4.16
C LYS A 115 22.18 -1.74 -2.78
N PHE A 116 20.88 -1.93 -2.71
CA PHE A 116 20.14 -1.90 -1.46
C PHE A 116 19.66 -3.32 -1.16
N THR A 117 20.22 -3.93 -0.13
CA THR A 117 19.77 -5.23 0.38
C THR A 117 18.83 -4.98 1.54
N GLU A 118 17.73 -5.73 1.60
CA GLU A 118 16.77 -5.66 2.69
C GLU A 118 16.43 -7.08 3.16
N ASP A 119 16.71 -7.34 4.43
CA ASP A 119 16.38 -8.62 5.05
C ASP A 119 15.05 -8.55 5.81
N ALA A 120 14.54 -7.35 6.06
CA ALA A 120 13.27 -7.14 6.72
C ALA A 120 12.11 -7.26 5.73
N ASN A 121 11.04 -7.92 6.15
CA ASN A 121 9.82 -8.06 5.37
C ASN A 121 8.83 -6.90 5.60
N GLU A 122 9.20 -5.90 6.40
CA GLU A 122 8.33 -4.78 6.76
C GLU A 122 9.10 -3.46 6.80
N ASN A 123 8.49 -2.42 6.19
CA ASN A 123 8.93 -1.04 6.34
C ASN A 123 7.76 -0.06 6.16
N GLY A 124 7.77 1.07 6.90
CA GLY A 124 6.72 2.09 6.83
C GLY A 124 5.32 1.58 7.12
N GLY A 125 5.18 0.43 7.79
CA GLY A 125 3.91 -0.24 8.05
C GLY A 125 3.37 -1.06 6.86
N TYR A 126 4.19 -1.32 5.87
CA TYR A 126 3.90 -2.25 4.78
C TYR A 126 4.70 -3.53 4.97
N VAL A 127 4.03 -4.67 4.91
CA VAL A 127 4.66 -5.99 4.84
C VAL A 127 4.70 -6.44 3.40
N VAL A 128 5.84 -6.93 2.94
CA VAL A 128 5.98 -7.56 1.62
C VAL A 128 6.74 -8.87 1.79
N LEU A 129 6.06 -9.98 1.55
CA LEU A 129 6.64 -11.31 1.47
C LEU A 129 6.75 -11.68 0.00
N ASN A 130 7.91 -12.09 -0.44
CA ASN A 130 8.14 -12.44 -1.84
C ASN A 130 9.07 -13.65 -1.99
N ASN A 131 8.93 -14.32 -3.12
CA ASN A 131 9.85 -15.32 -3.63
C ASN A 131 9.99 -15.15 -5.15
N LYS A 132 10.63 -16.09 -5.85
CA LYS A 132 10.83 -16.02 -7.31
C LYS A 132 9.54 -15.95 -8.12
N LYS A 133 8.42 -16.47 -7.60
CA LYS A 133 7.15 -16.59 -8.33
C LYS A 133 6.05 -15.70 -7.76
N SER A 134 5.99 -15.52 -6.45
CA SER A 134 4.86 -14.91 -5.77
C SER A 134 5.27 -13.72 -4.92
N PHE A 135 4.35 -12.77 -4.75
CA PHE A 135 4.44 -11.75 -3.73
C PHE A 135 3.09 -11.57 -3.01
N LEU A 136 3.16 -11.22 -1.74
CA LEU A 136 2.03 -10.82 -0.91
C LEU A 136 2.41 -9.53 -0.18
N ALA A 137 1.73 -8.43 -0.48
CA ALA A 137 1.94 -7.13 0.15
C ALA A 137 0.70 -6.73 0.94
N VAL A 138 0.88 -6.22 2.17
CA VAL A 138 -0.23 -5.88 3.07
C VAL A 138 0.05 -4.54 3.77
N ASP A 139 -0.95 -3.66 3.85
CA ASP A 139 -0.91 -2.44 4.66
C ASP A 139 -1.35 -2.74 6.10
N ILE A 140 -0.39 -2.77 7.03
CA ILE A 140 -0.61 -2.97 8.47
C ILE A 140 -0.14 -1.78 9.31
N GLY A 141 0.06 -0.64 8.69
CA GLY A 141 0.63 0.54 9.36
C GLY A 141 -0.41 1.49 9.93
N LYS A 142 0.03 2.33 10.85
CA LYS A 142 -0.78 3.41 11.41
C LYS A 142 -1.07 4.47 10.34
N ALA A 143 -2.20 5.17 10.46
CA ALA A 143 -2.44 6.34 9.65
C ALA A 143 -1.40 7.44 9.96
N PRO A 144 -0.97 8.22 8.96
CA PRO A 144 -0.07 9.36 9.17
C PRO A 144 -0.74 10.46 10.01
N GLU A 145 0.08 11.31 10.62
CA GLU A 145 -0.42 12.54 11.23
C GLU A 145 -1.17 13.41 10.21
N LYS A 146 -2.17 14.15 10.65
CA LYS A 146 -3.03 14.99 9.81
C LYS A 146 -2.26 15.80 8.76
N LYS A 147 -1.17 16.47 9.17
CA LYS A 147 -0.35 17.33 8.28
C LYS A 147 0.36 16.58 7.15
N PHE A 148 0.54 15.25 7.27
CA PHE A 148 1.17 14.39 6.26
C PHE A 148 0.17 13.53 5.49
N SER A 149 -1.14 13.62 5.78
CA SER A 149 -2.16 12.68 5.30
C SER A 149 -2.84 13.09 3.98
N LYS A 150 -2.30 14.08 3.26
CA LYS A 150 -2.90 14.61 2.03
C LYS A 150 -3.24 13.53 1.01
N ASP A 151 -2.36 12.57 0.80
CA ASP A 151 -2.52 11.51 -0.20
C ASP A 151 -2.82 10.14 0.46
N TYR A 152 -3.10 10.12 1.76
CA TYR A 152 -3.42 8.91 2.49
C TYR A 152 -4.78 8.37 2.08
N GLN A 153 -4.91 7.03 2.04
CA GLN A 153 -6.13 6.29 1.71
C GLN A 153 -6.50 5.36 2.86
N ALA A 154 -7.79 5.10 3.03
CA ALA A 154 -8.33 4.26 4.10
C ALA A 154 -8.22 2.76 3.77
N GLY A 155 -7.04 2.31 3.33
CA GLY A 155 -6.75 0.95 2.89
C GLY A 155 -6.19 0.03 3.98
N LEU A 156 -6.56 0.23 5.24
CA LEU A 156 -6.05 -0.58 6.33
C LEU A 156 -6.39 -2.06 6.18
N LEU A 157 -5.39 -2.93 6.39
CA LEU A 157 -5.40 -4.37 6.16
C LEU A 157 -5.74 -4.77 4.71
N SER A 158 -5.71 -3.82 3.77
CA SER A 158 -5.77 -4.20 2.36
C SER A 158 -4.49 -4.89 1.92
N PHE A 159 -4.61 -5.72 0.90
CA PHE A 159 -3.48 -6.48 0.38
C PHE A 159 -3.44 -6.49 -1.15
N GLU A 160 -2.27 -6.78 -1.67
CA GLU A 160 -2.05 -7.14 -3.06
C GLU A 160 -1.34 -8.50 -3.13
N PHE A 161 -1.76 -9.32 -4.06
CA PHE A 161 -1.20 -10.64 -4.29
C PHE A 161 -0.89 -10.81 -5.76
N GLY A 162 0.30 -11.32 -6.06
CA GLY A 162 0.73 -11.57 -7.44
C GLY A 162 1.52 -12.85 -7.60
N PHE A 163 1.51 -13.34 -8.84
CA PHE A 163 2.17 -14.56 -9.26
C PHE A 163 2.80 -14.39 -10.63
N SER A 164 4.06 -14.82 -10.79
CA SER A 164 4.82 -14.78 -12.06
C SER A 164 4.83 -13.40 -12.73
N GLY A 165 4.95 -12.34 -11.90
CA GLY A 165 4.99 -10.96 -12.38
C GLY A 165 3.62 -10.33 -12.66
N GLU A 166 2.52 -11.06 -12.49
CA GLU A 166 1.16 -10.56 -12.69
C GLU A 166 0.44 -10.38 -11.36
N LYS A 167 -0.36 -9.32 -11.21
CA LYS A 167 -1.23 -9.13 -10.05
C LYS A 167 -2.50 -9.95 -10.22
N ILE A 168 -2.87 -10.70 -9.18
CA ILE A 168 -4.13 -11.45 -9.08
C ILE A 168 -5.13 -10.63 -8.28
N ILE A 169 -4.70 -10.07 -7.14
CA ILE A 169 -5.46 -9.12 -6.33
C ILE A 169 -4.67 -7.83 -6.23
N THR A 170 -5.35 -6.70 -6.35
CA THR A 170 -4.76 -5.36 -6.25
C THR A 170 -5.64 -4.44 -5.38
N ASN A 171 -5.30 -3.16 -5.32
CA ASN A 171 -6.18 -2.08 -4.88
C ASN A 171 -6.56 -1.21 -6.08
N SER A 172 -7.54 -0.33 -5.93
CA SER A 172 -7.97 0.53 -7.04
C SER A 172 -6.94 1.60 -7.45
N GLY A 173 -5.97 1.92 -6.57
CA GLY A 173 -5.04 3.02 -6.80
C GLY A 173 -5.58 4.38 -6.35
N TYR A 174 -4.93 5.47 -6.76
CA TYR A 174 -5.20 6.81 -6.27
C TYR A 174 -5.45 7.82 -7.40
N PHE A 175 -6.60 8.48 -7.38
CA PHE A 175 -6.92 9.57 -8.29
C PHE A 175 -6.34 10.89 -7.78
N GLN A 176 -5.40 11.52 -8.51
CA GLN A 176 -4.52 12.56 -7.97
C GLN A 176 -5.15 13.96 -7.93
N ASP A 177 -6.10 14.27 -8.81
CA ASP A 177 -6.74 15.58 -8.81
C ASP A 177 -7.67 15.77 -7.60
N TYR A 178 -7.16 16.47 -6.58
CA TYR A 178 -7.85 16.68 -5.31
C TYR A 178 -9.11 17.57 -5.42
N LYS A 179 -9.32 18.24 -6.55
CA LYS A 179 -10.53 19.01 -6.83
C LYS A 179 -11.65 18.14 -7.39
N HIS A 180 -11.31 17.00 -7.96
CA HIS A 180 -12.25 16.08 -8.57
C HIS A 180 -12.89 15.15 -7.54
N GLN A 181 -14.18 14.82 -7.69
CA GLN A 181 -14.91 13.92 -6.79
C GLN A 181 -14.25 12.52 -6.68
N LEU A 182 -13.66 12.00 -7.76
CA LEU A 182 -12.97 10.71 -7.76
C LEU A 182 -11.77 10.64 -6.81
N ASN A 183 -11.16 11.78 -6.46
CA ASN A 183 -10.12 11.80 -5.45
C ASN A 183 -10.66 11.38 -4.08
N ILE A 184 -11.84 11.84 -3.69
CA ILE A 184 -12.48 11.47 -2.43
C ILE A 184 -12.86 9.99 -2.46
N ILE A 185 -13.44 9.51 -3.56
CA ILE A 185 -13.80 8.11 -3.75
C ILE A 185 -12.56 7.22 -3.61
N SER A 186 -11.46 7.55 -4.30
CA SER A 186 -10.22 6.77 -4.27
C SER A 186 -9.57 6.68 -2.88
N LYS A 187 -9.97 7.54 -1.93
CA LYS A 187 -9.50 7.49 -0.54
C LYS A 187 -10.30 6.56 0.36
N SER A 188 -11.48 6.12 -0.06
CA SER A 188 -12.37 5.29 0.77
C SER A 188 -11.85 3.86 0.94
N SER A 189 -12.27 3.17 2.02
CA SER A 189 -11.95 1.74 2.19
C SER A 189 -12.56 0.87 1.09
N ALA A 190 -13.66 1.30 0.48
CA ALA A 190 -14.34 0.57 -0.59
C ALA A 190 -13.49 0.42 -1.87
N THR A 191 -12.46 1.23 -2.06
CA THR A 191 -11.51 1.14 -3.18
C THR A 191 -10.25 0.31 -2.85
N HIS A 192 -10.32 -0.48 -1.79
CA HIS A 192 -9.21 -1.33 -1.33
C HIS A 192 -9.69 -2.75 -1.09
N SER A 193 -8.80 -3.71 -1.27
CA SER A 193 -9.04 -5.14 -1.00
C SER A 193 -9.06 -5.42 0.50
N THR A 194 -10.11 -4.91 1.19
CA THR A 194 -10.30 -4.97 2.64
C THR A 194 -11.77 -5.00 3.02
N LEU A 195 -12.03 -5.11 4.33
CA LEU A 195 -13.36 -5.08 4.94
C LEU A 195 -13.88 -3.64 5.08
N VAL A 196 -15.17 -3.46 4.81
CA VAL A 196 -15.95 -2.24 5.06
C VAL A 196 -17.17 -2.61 5.89
N ILE A 197 -17.48 -1.85 6.94
CA ILE A 197 -18.68 -2.05 7.77
C ILE A 197 -19.62 -0.85 7.57
N ASN A 198 -20.90 -1.14 7.27
CA ASN A 198 -21.95 -0.15 7.14
C ASN A 198 -21.56 1.05 6.25
N ASN A 199 -20.94 0.79 5.09
CA ASN A 199 -20.43 1.79 4.14
C ASN A 199 -19.49 2.83 4.76
N THR A 200 -18.80 2.49 5.88
CA THR A 200 -17.91 3.40 6.60
C THR A 200 -16.46 3.04 6.32
N SER A 201 -15.65 4.03 5.98
CA SER A 201 -14.20 3.84 5.84
C SER A 201 -13.51 3.70 7.20
N SER A 202 -12.39 2.96 7.23
CA SER A 202 -11.55 2.77 8.43
C SER A 202 -10.97 4.07 8.99
N VAL A 203 -11.00 5.16 8.20
CA VAL A 203 -10.52 6.49 8.56
C VAL A 203 -11.55 7.53 8.14
N SER A 204 -11.76 8.54 8.98
CA SER A 204 -12.54 9.71 8.61
C SER A 204 -11.63 10.81 8.05
N PHE A 205 -12.11 11.50 7.03
CA PHE A 205 -11.41 12.62 6.41
C PHE A 205 -12.20 13.91 6.62
N GLU A 206 -11.48 15.03 6.70
CA GLU A 206 -12.06 16.39 6.69
C GLU A 206 -11.35 17.26 5.66
N ARG A 207 -12.10 18.19 5.06
CA ARG A 207 -11.54 19.11 4.07
C ARG A 207 -10.85 20.27 4.78
N ASN A 208 -9.60 20.55 4.40
CA ASN A 208 -8.89 21.74 4.88
C ASN A 208 -9.22 22.98 4.02
N LYS A 209 -8.73 24.15 4.42
CA LYS A 209 -8.94 25.43 3.71
C LYS A 209 -8.41 25.46 2.27
N TYR A 210 -7.54 24.55 1.91
CA TYR A 210 -6.99 24.42 0.55
C TYR A 210 -7.69 23.35 -0.30
N GLY A 211 -8.76 22.75 0.23
CA GLY A 211 -9.56 21.75 -0.47
C GLY A 211 -9.06 20.30 -0.33
N HIS A 212 -7.94 20.06 0.36
CA HIS A 212 -7.42 18.70 0.55
C HIS A 212 -8.17 17.96 1.65
N MET A 213 -8.44 16.67 1.42
CA MET A 213 -9.00 15.75 2.40
C MET A 213 -7.87 15.20 3.29
N LEU A 214 -7.89 15.55 4.57
CA LEU A 214 -6.90 15.13 5.57
C LEU A 214 -7.55 14.21 6.60
N VAL A 215 -6.77 13.31 7.18
CA VAL A 215 -7.23 12.43 8.28
C VAL A 215 -7.70 13.26 9.46
N SER A 216 -8.95 13.05 9.88
CA SER A 216 -9.55 13.69 11.07
C SER A 216 -9.69 12.73 12.24
N LYS A 217 -10.03 11.47 11.97
CA LYS A 217 -10.08 10.39 12.96
C LYS A 217 -9.29 9.20 12.45
N SER A 218 -8.50 8.62 13.32
CA SER A 218 -7.64 7.49 13.04
C SER A 218 -8.00 6.30 13.96
N PHE A 219 -7.28 5.24 13.83
CA PHE A 219 -7.42 3.95 14.50
C PHE A 219 -6.11 3.56 15.19
N LYS A 220 -6.19 2.49 15.96
CA LYS A 220 -5.03 1.80 16.55
C LYS A 220 -4.89 0.43 15.92
N ILE A 221 -3.65 0.04 15.64
CA ILE A 221 -3.29 -1.35 15.38
C ILE A 221 -3.20 -2.04 16.74
N LEU A 222 -3.93 -3.15 16.92
CA LEU A 222 -4.02 -3.86 18.19
C LEU A 222 -3.04 -5.01 18.25
N ASN A 223 -3.05 -5.85 17.23
CA ASN A 223 -2.17 -7.01 17.11
C ASN A 223 -1.50 -7.02 15.74
N LYS A 224 -0.29 -7.57 15.71
CA LYS A 224 0.48 -7.76 14.49
C LYS A 224 1.41 -8.94 14.65
N GLU A 225 1.35 -9.87 13.70
CA GLU A 225 2.24 -11.02 13.61
C GLU A 225 2.59 -11.29 12.15
N VAL A 226 3.87 -11.46 11.86
CA VAL A 226 4.38 -11.75 10.51
C VAL A 226 5.40 -12.87 10.61
N LYS A 227 5.22 -13.92 9.80
CA LYS A 227 6.16 -15.03 9.66
C LYS A 227 6.41 -15.30 8.19
N SER A 228 7.66 -15.48 7.82
CA SER A 228 8.10 -15.81 6.46
C SER A 228 8.94 -17.07 6.51
N GLU A 229 8.30 -18.19 6.25
CA GLU A 229 8.95 -19.50 6.18
C GLU A 229 8.98 -19.97 4.72
N LYS A 230 9.89 -20.89 4.40
CA LYS A 230 10.05 -21.39 3.02
C LYS A 230 8.75 -21.94 2.40
N LYS A 231 7.91 -22.60 3.21
CA LYS A 231 6.66 -23.22 2.74
C LYS A 231 5.41 -22.40 3.03
N LEU A 232 5.46 -21.53 4.04
CA LEU A 232 4.30 -20.81 4.53
C LEU A 232 4.66 -19.35 4.85
N TRP A 233 3.90 -18.42 4.28
CA TRP A 233 3.85 -17.05 4.75
C TRP A 233 2.61 -16.83 5.60
N TYR A 234 2.78 -16.13 6.69
CA TYR A 234 1.72 -15.85 7.64
C TYR A 234 1.74 -14.37 8.01
N ILE A 235 0.59 -13.72 7.87
CA ILE A 235 0.37 -12.34 8.31
C ILE A 235 -0.94 -12.30 9.06
N ARG A 236 -0.93 -11.73 10.27
CA ARG A 236 -2.13 -11.46 11.07
C ARG A 236 -2.03 -10.06 11.64
N ALA A 237 -3.08 -9.27 11.49
CA ALA A 237 -3.15 -7.95 12.10
C ALA A 237 -4.61 -7.59 12.42
N SER A 238 -4.80 -6.70 13.43
CA SER A 238 -6.12 -6.24 13.82
C SER A 238 -6.13 -4.75 14.17
N HIS A 239 -7.31 -4.13 14.07
CA HIS A 239 -7.49 -2.70 14.36
C HIS A 239 -8.87 -2.38 14.96
N ASP A 240 -8.95 -1.21 15.60
CA ASP A 240 -10.14 -0.72 16.30
C ASP A 240 -10.96 0.32 15.50
N ALA A 241 -10.72 0.46 14.19
CA ALA A 241 -11.32 1.52 13.37
C ALA A 241 -12.85 1.56 13.45
N TYR A 242 -13.49 0.41 13.53
CA TYR A 242 -14.95 0.28 13.58
C TYR A 242 -15.53 0.16 14.99
N THR A 243 -14.68 0.21 16.03
CA THR A 243 -15.12 0.01 17.41
C THR A 243 -16.08 1.11 17.90
N LYS A 244 -15.81 2.38 17.54
CA LYS A 244 -16.66 3.50 17.97
C LYS A 244 -17.96 3.60 17.20
N SER A 245 -17.99 3.25 15.92
CA SER A 245 -19.17 3.35 15.06
C SER A 245 -20.08 2.13 15.19
N ASN A 246 -19.51 0.94 15.13
CA ASN A 246 -20.23 -0.33 14.98
C ASN A 246 -19.96 -1.32 16.11
N GLY A 247 -19.03 -1.02 17.02
CA GLY A 247 -18.64 -1.92 18.10
C GLY A 247 -17.89 -3.17 17.63
N VAL A 248 -17.12 -3.07 16.55
CA VAL A 248 -16.41 -4.20 15.92
C VAL A 248 -14.92 -3.92 15.81
N ILE A 249 -14.09 -4.87 16.20
CA ILE A 249 -12.68 -4.96 15.85
C ILE A 249 -12.56 -5.82 14.59
N HIS A 250 -11.84 -5.36 13.60
CA HIS A 250 -11.49 -6.16 12.43
C HIS A 250 -10.10 -6.78 12.61
N GLU A 251 -10.01 -8.09 12.46
CA GLU A 251 -8.75 -8.83 12.37
C GLU A 251 -8.72 -9.56 11.03
N ARG A 252 -7.59 -9.49 10.34
CA ARG A 252 -7.32 -10.24 9.11
C ARG A 252 -6.15 -11.16 9.30
N GLU A 253 -6.33 -12.43 8.91
CA GLU A 253 -5.28 -13.44 8.83
C GLU A 253 -5.10 -13.85 7.37
N LEU A 254 -3.86 -13.89 6.89
CA LEU A 254 -3.47 -14.33 5.56
C LEU A 254 -2.42 -15.44 5.69
N LYS A 255 -2.65 -16.56 5.01
CA LYS A 255 -1.73 -17.72 4.93
C LYS A 255 -1.47 -18.05 3.46
N TYR A 256 -0.24 -17.92 3.00
CA TYR A 256 0.12 -18.34 1.66
C TYR A 256 1.01 -19.58 1.69
N PHE A 257 0.52 -20.66 1.08
CA PHE A 257 1.21 -21.94 0.93
C PHE A 257 2.00 -21.92 -0.37
N ASN A 258 3.32 -21.79 -0.25
CA ASN A 258 4.21 -21.55 -1.40
C ASN A 258 4.27 -22.71 -2.39
N ASP A 259 4.20 -23.95 -1.89
CA ASP A 259 4.31 -25.15 -2.73
C ASP A 259 2.99 -25.44 -3.49
N ASP A 260 1.86 -25.11 -2.87
CA ASP A 260 0.51 -25.37 -3.41
C ASP A 260 -0.06 -24.18 -4.21
N PHE A 261 0.59 -23.02 -4.12
CA PHE A 261 0.10 -21.75 -4.67
C PHE A 261 -1.31 -21.39 -4.20
N VAL A 262 -1.56 -21.51 -2.89
CA VAL A 262 -2.86 -21.27 -2.26
C VAL A 262 -2.72 -20.15 -1.25
N LEU A 263 -3.51 -19.08 -1.40
CA LEU A 263 -3.69 -18.02 -0.42
C LEU A 263 -5.02 -18.22 0.32
N LYS A 264 -4.96 -18.48 1.62
CA LYS A 264 -6.12 -18.55 2.51
C LYS A 264 -6.21 -17.27 3.34
N GLY A 265 -7.41 -16.73 3.43
CA GLY A 265 -7.69 -15.58 4.26
C GLY A 265 -8.83 -15.83 5.23
N CYS A 266 -8.77 -15.13 6.36
CA CYS A 266 -9.85 -15.07 7.33
C CYS A 266 -10.01 -13.62 7.77
N ASP A 267 -11.20 -13.06 7.53
CA ASP A 267 -11.60 -11.77 8.10
C ASP A 267 -12.48 -12.06 9.32
N LYS A 268 -11.97 -11.68 10.50
CA LYS A 268 -12.62 -11.92 11.78
C LYS A 268 -13.21 -10.60 12.30
N LEU A 269 -14.51 -10.62 12.61
CA LEU A 269 -15.23 -9.51 13.19
C LEU A 269 -15.45 -9.82 14.67
N VAL A 270 -14.66 -9.15 15.53
CA VAL A 270 -14.71 -9.35 16.99
C VAL A 270 -15.55 -8.25 17.61
N LYS A 271 -16.65 -8.62 18.25
CA LYS A 271 -17.53 -7.66 18.89
C LYS A 271 -16.96 -7.07 20.17
N THR A 272 -17.33 -5.82 20.41
CA THR A 272 -17.02 -5.09 21.62
C THR A 272 -18.30 -4.71 22.38
N LYS A 273 -18.17 -4.09 23.55
CA LYS A 273 -19.32 -3.69 24.38
C LYS A 273 -20.35 -2.81 23.65
N ASN A 274 -19.92 -2.05 22.64
CA ASN A 274 -20.78 -1.13 21.89
C ASN A 274 -21.24 -1.70 20.53
N PHE A 275 -21.33 -3.02 20.44
CA PHE A 275 -21.72 -3.72 19.21
C PHE A 275 -23.10 -3.28 18.71
N LYS A 276 -23.19 -3.07 17.39
CA LYS A 276 -24.42 -2.78 16.65
C LYS A 276 -24.49 -3.68 15.42
N PRO A 277 -25.59 -4.43 15.22
CA PRO A 277 -25.78 -5.17 13.98
C PRO A 277 -25.62 -4.25 12.77
N SER A 278 -24.81 -4.67 11.82
CA SER A 278 -24.42 -3.85 10.65
C SER A 278 -24.17 -4.74 9.46
N THR A 279 -24.33 -4.20 8.26
CA THR A 279 -23.85 -4.86 7.04
C THR A 279 -22.33 -4.81 7.00
N PHE A 280 -21.71 -5.82 6.40
CA PHE A 280 -20.31 -5.76 6.02
C PHE A 280 -20.09 -6.19 4.58
N GLU A 281 -19.03 -5.70 4.00
CA GLU A 281 -18.57 -5.98 2.64
C GLU A 281 -17.06 -6.23 2.67
N ILE A 282 -16.60 -7.27 1.98
CA ILE A 282 -15.19 -7.52 1.75
C ILE A 282 -14.98 -7.51 0.25
N ARG A 283 -14.14 -6.60 -0.22
CA ARG A 283 -13.81 -6.46 -1.64
C ARG A 283 -12.44 -7.05 -1.95
N PHE A 284 -12.33 -7.59 -3.16
CA PHE A 284 -11.10 -8.03 -3.78
C PHE A 284 -11.04 -7.37 -5.15
N HIS A 285 -10.23 -6.33 -5.26
CA HIS A 285 -10.05 -5.58 -6.49
C HIS A 285 -9.14 -6.31 -7.46
N LEU A 286 -9.46 -6.23 -8.75
CA LEU A 286 -8.66 -6.83 -9.80
C LEU A 286 -8.26 -5.77 -10.84
N LEU A 287 -7.26 -6.07 -11.67
CA LEU A 287 -6.91 -5.22 -12.80
C LEU A 287 -8.04 -5.21 -13.86
N PRO A 288 -8.20 -4.15 -14.64
CA PRO A 288 -9.28 -4.01 -15.62
C PRO A 288 -9.37 -5.12 -16.66
N GLU A 289 -8.23 -5.72 -17.04
CA GLU A 289 -8.15 -6.77 -18.05
C GLU A 289 -8.46 -8.18 -17.56
N ILE A 290 -8.74 -8.36 -16.27
CA ILE A 290 -9.01 -9.68 -15.68
C ILE A 290 -10.47 -10.07 -15.90
N ASN A 291 -10.70 -11.28 -16.42
CA ASN A 291 -12.01 -11.85 -16.57
C ASN A 291 -12.43 -12.64 -15.34
N LEU A 292 -13.71 -12.49 -14.94
CA LEU A 292 -14.31 -13.20 -13.84
C LEU A 292 -15.52 -13.99 -14.31
N THR A 293 -15.59 -15.26 -13.89
CA THR A 293 -16.72 -16.15 -14.16
C THR A 293 -17.23 -16.77 -12.87
N LYS A 294 -18.48 -16.46 -12.49
CA LYS A 294 -19.11 -17.05 -11.28
C LYS A 294 -19.56 -18.48 -11.62
N LEU A 295 -19.21 -19.43 -10.76
CA LEU A 295 -19.58 -20.83 -10.94
C LEU A 295 -21.01 -21.10 -10.43
N LEU A 296 -21.63 -22.18 -10.95
CA LEU A 296 -23.00 -22.55 -10.61
C LEU A 296 -23.21 -22.88 -9.13
N ASN A 297 -22.15 -23.25 -8.40
CA ASN A 297 -22.24 -23.53 -6.96
C ASN A 297 -22.45 -22.27 -6.10
N ASN A 298 -22.39 -21.06 -6.70
CA ASN A 298 -22.49 -19.76 -6.03
C ASN A 298 -21.46 -19.50 -4.92
N GLU A 299 -20.48 -20.38 -4.71
CA GLU A 299 -19.42 -20.29 -3.72
C GLU A 299 -18.04 -20.03 -4.33
N SER A 300 -17.94 -20.02 -5.65
CA SER A 300 -16.67 -19.89 -6.34
C SER A 300 -16.74 -18.97 -7.56
N ILE A 301 -15.63 -18.25 -7.80
CA ILE A 301 -15.42 -17.40 -8.97
C ILE A 301 -14.09 -17.80 -9.59
N LEU A 302 -14.07 -18.01 -10.89
CA LEU A 302 -12.84 -18.17 -11.66
C LEU A 302 -12.28 -16.78 -11.99
N ILE A 303 -10.97 -16.65 -11.82
CA ILE A 303 -10.19 -15.46 -12.16
C ILE A 303 -9.26 -15.86 -13.30
N GLU A 304 -9.47 -15.30 -14.48
CA GLU A 304 -8.67 -15.59 -15.66
C GLU A 304 -7.79 -14.40 -15.99
N ASN A 305 -6.49 -14.57 -15.78
CA ASN A 305 -5.46 -13.63 -16.18
C ASN A 305 -4.77 -14.15 -17.45
N ARG A 306 -3.95 -13.35 -18.13
CA ARG A 306 -3.32 -13.66 -19.42
C ARG A 306 -2.59 -15.00 -19.42
N ASN A 307 -1.88 -15.34 -18.34
CA ASN A 307 -0.99 -16.49 -18.26
C ASN A 307 -1.34 -17.46 -17.11
N SER A 308 -2.41 -17.20 -16.36
CA SER A 308 -2.75 -18.03 -15.19
C SER A 308 -4.25 -18.01 -14.90
N GLY A 309 -4.77 -19.16 -14.49
CA GLY A 309 -6.11 -19.32 -13.95
C GLY A 309 -6.08 -19.47 -12.43
N TRP A 310 -7.03 -18.84 -11.76
CA TRP A 310 -7.19 -18.90 -10.31
C TRP A 310 -8.64 -19.13 -9.94
N LYS A 311 -8.86 -19.77 -8.81
CA LYS A 311 -10.19 -19.99 -8.26
C LYS A 311 -10.29 -19.26 -6.91
N PHE A 312 -11.23 -18.33 -6.82
CA PHE A 312 -11.66 -17.75 -5.56
C PHE A 312 -12.80 -18.59 -4.99
N THR A 313 -12.76 -18.89 -3.69
CA THR A 313 -13.81 -19.65 -3.00
C THR A 313 -14.12 -19.00 -1.66
N CYS A 314 -15.41 -18.83 -1.35
CA CYS A 314 -15.90 -18.43 -0.04
C CYS A 314 -17.17 -19.23 0.27
N LYS A 315 -17.11 -20.05 1.32
CA LYS A 315 -18.27 -20.84 1.78
C LYS A 315 -19.05 -20.05 2.81
N ASN A 316 -20.36 -20.31 2.87
CA ASN A 316 -21.28 -19.76 3.87
C ASN A 316 -21.52 -18.25 3.79
N HIS A 317 -21.04 -17.57 2.73
CA HIS A 317 -21.32 -16.16 2.46
C HIS A 317 -21.67 -15.97 1.01
N LYS A 318 -22.53 -14.98 0.75
CA LYS A 318 -22.86 -14.57 -0.61
C LYS A 318 -21.65 -13.94 -1.26
N ILE A 319 -21.26 -14.43 -2.43
CA ILE A 319 -20.25 -13.84 -3.28
C ILE A 319 -20.86 -13.33 -4.57
N ASP A 320 -20.45 -12.14 -5.02
CA ASP A 320 -20.90 -11.54 -6.26
C ASP A 320 -19.72 -10.90 -7.02
N ILE A 321 -19.96 -10.60 -8.28
CA ILE A 321 -19.05 -9.81 -9.10
C ILE A 321 -19.68 -8.43 -9.24
N GLU A 322 -19.00 -7.38 -8.81
CA GLU A 322 -19.43 -5.99 -9.01
C GLU A 322 -18.53 -5.26 -10.01
N THR A 323 -19.05 -4.23 -10.64
CA THR A 323 -18.24 -3.28 -11.41
C THR A 323 -17.70 -2.22 -10.49
N GLY A 324 -16.40 -2.00 -10.52
CA GLY A 324 -15.67 -1.02 -9.72
C GLY A 324 -14.96 0.01 -10.57
N LEU A 325 -14.19 0.86 -9.90
CA LEU A 325 -13.35 1.89 -10.51
C LEU A 325 -11.86 1.59 -10.20
N TYR A 326 -11.05 1.66 -11.23
CA TYR A 326 -9.61 1.49 -11.16
C TYR A 326 -8.91 2.83 -11.45
N PHE A 327 -8.07 3.28 -10.53
CA PHE A 327 -7.34 4.55 -10.56
C PHE A 327 -5.82 4.36 -10.71
N GLY A 328 -5.40 3.21 -11.23
CA GLY A 328 -3.98 2.92 -11.44
C GLY A 328 -3.30 3.87 -12.44
N MET A 329 -4.05 4.49 -13.34
CA MET A 329 -3.52 5.43 -14.31
C MET A 329 -3.61 6.87 -13.81
N LYS A 330 -2.56 7.68 -14.06
CA LYS A 330 -2.51 9.08 -13.63
C LYS A 330 -3.69 9.90 -14.16
N ASN A 331 -4.50 10.46 -13.24
CA ASN A 331 -5.69 11.29 -13.53
C ASN A 331 -6.69 10.66 -14.52
N LYS A 332 -6.71 9.34 -14.60
CA LYS A 332 -7.67 8.57 -15.38
C LYS A 332 -8.32 7.52 -14.50
N PHE A 333 -9.44 6.99 -14.94
CA PHE A 333 -10.07 5.82 -14.34
C PHE A 333 -10.49 4.85 -15.44
N LEU A 334 -10.55 3.59 -15.09
CA LEU A 334 -11.11 2.52 -15.91
C LEU A 334 -12.13 1.77 -15.07
N GLU A 335 -13.09 1.14 -15.74
CA GLU A 335 -13.93 0.15 -15.07
C GLU A 335 -13.13 -1.14 -14.87
N ASN A 336 -13.31 -1.76 -13.73
CA ASN A 336 -12.79 -3.08 -13.43
C ASN A 336 -13.87 -3.96 -12.82
N LYS A 337 -13.55 -5.23 -12.60
CA LYS A 337 -14.41 -6.17 -11.87
C LYS A 337 -13.79 -6.44 -10.50
N ASN A 338 -14.64 -6.51 -9.50
CA ASN A 338 -14.26 -6.86 -8.13
C ASN A 338 -15.03 -8.10 -7.69
N ILE A 339 -14.42 -8.93 -6.87
CA ILE A 339 -15.13 -9.95 -6.12
C ILE A 339 -15.61 -9.31 -4.83
N LEU A 340 -16.88 -9.51 -4.50
CA LEU A 340 -17.55 -8.96 -3.33
C LEU A 340 -18.11 -10.08 -2.47
N ILE A 341 -17.73 -10.12 -1.19
CA ILE A 341 -18.41 -10.90 -0.15
C ILE A 341 -19.29 -9.95 0.64
N THR A 342 -20.55 -10.33 0.86
CA THR A 342 -21.49 -9.54 1.66
C THR A 342 -22.05 -10.36 2.82
N GLY A 343 -22.35 -9.69 3.93
CA GLY A 343 -22.97 -10.31 5.08
C GLY A 343 -23.51 -9.31 6.10
N LEU A 344 -24.05 -9.85 7.17
CA LEU A 344 -24.52 -9.10 8.34
C LEU A 344 -23.67 -9.49 9.53
N THR A 345 -23.22 -8.51 10.30
CA THR A 345 -22.65 -8.78 11.63
C THR A 345 -23.79 -9.23 12.55
N ASN A 346 -23.57 -10.26 13.31
CA ASN A 346 -24.54 -10.79 14.25
C ASN A 346 -23.96 -10.78 15.68
N ASP A 347 -24.71 -11.33 16.64
CA ASP A 347 -24.29 -11.30 18.04
C ASP A 347 -23.13 -12.21 18.38
N ASN A 348 -22.69 -13.08 17.51
CA ASN A 348 -21.54 -13.96 17.72
C ASN A 348 -20.29 -13.42 17.02
N GLU A 349 -19.12 -13.85 17.48
CA GLU A 349 -17.88 -13.64 16.76
C GLU A 349 -17.99 -14.28 15.36
N GLN A 350 -17.69 -13.51 14.32
CA GLN A 350 -17.88 -13.94 12.95
C GLN A 350 -16.54 -14.05 12.22
N ASN A 351 -16.33 -15.22 11.62
CA ASN A 351 -15.15 -15.50 10.78
C ASN A 351 -15.59 -15.71 9.35
N VAL A 352 -15.05 -14.91 8.44
CA VAL A 352 -15.29 -15.02 7.00
C VAL A 352 -14.06 -15.64 6.35
N PHE A 353 -14.13 -16.93 6.04
CA PHE A 353 -13.05 -17.67 5.40
C PHE A 353 -13.16 -17.61 3.87
N TRP A 354 -12.05 -17.34 3.23
CA TRP A 354 -11.94 -17.35 1.78
C TRP A 354 -10.59 -17.91 1.33
N GLU A 355 -10.53 -18.37 0.09
CA GLU A 355 -9.34 -18.97 -0.48
C GLU A 355 -9.17 -18.57 -1.94
N ILE A 356 -7.94 -18.35 -2.36
CA ILE A 356 -7.52 -18.14 -3.74
C ILE A 356 -6.50 -19.22 -4.06
N SER A 357 -6.84 -20.11 -4.98
CA SER A 357 -5.99 -21.25 -5.37
C SER A 357 -5.69 -21.21 -6.86
N LYS A 358 -4.46 -21.55 -7.25
CA LYS A 358 -4.08 -21.67 -8.65
C LYS A 358 -4.73 -22.92 -9.27
N ILE A 359 -5.21 -22.78 -10.51
CA ILE A 359 -5.77 -23.88 -11.30
C ILE A 359 -4.70 -24.47 -12.21
#